data_f328603d29aff526f320149b7f4ced49
#
_entry.id   f328603d29aff526f320149b7f4ced49
#
_cell.length_a   1.000
_cell.length_b   1.000
_cell.length_c   1.000
_cell.angle_alpha   90.00
_cell.angle_beta   90.00
_cell.angle_gamma   90.00
#
_symmetry.space_group_name_H-M   'P 1'
#
loop_
_entity.id
_entity.type
_entity.pdbx_description
1 polymer ?
#
loop_
_entity_poly.entity_id
_entity_poly.type
_entity_poly.pdbx_seq_one_letter_code
_entity_poly.pdbx_strand_id
1 'polypeptide(L)'
;MSTLTVERLRRRRILMFWISLPVVLVVLVAAVKLLSLAPTAQLAIDAYDNGRFTSSQEISESLLELNVVEPYLPYFNRGDAFAADQYYGPATDDFEKALELAPEDRKCDVRLNLALTWERFGDIYMANGFFQGAVLLYDASQAVLDAAGPECDPPEKQQQLNDSTERVQQKIEDAENLRDAQQPDEGDGEPNSQDQQLQDLQDQQGQADQEKADEQAEDRGNWGGFSVEKPW
;
A
#
# COMPACT_ATOMS: atom_id res chain seq x y z
N MET A 1 -24.27 60.62 20.92
CA MET A 1 -23.65 59.61 20.00
C MET A 1 -24.46 59.63 18.73
N SER A 2 -23.85 59.98 17.58
CA SER A 2 -24.57 60.17 16.34
C SER A 2 -25.04 58.81 15.75
N THR A 3 -26.24 58.73 15.24
CA THR A 3 -26.86 57.55 14.58
C THR A 3 -25.93 56.96 13.49
N LEU A 4 -25.15 57.79 12.82
CA LEU A 4 -24.16 57.44 11.82
C LEU A 4 -22.99 56.57 12.33
N THR A 5 -22.63 56.71 13.61
CA THR A 5 -21.57 55.86 14.21
C THR A 5 -22.08 54.46 14.54
N VAL A 6 -23.33 54.32 14.95
CA VAL A 6 -23.97 53.04 15.25
C VAL A 6 -24.21 52.23 13.97
N GLU A 7 -24.63 52.85 12.87
CA GLU A 7 -24.78 52.18 11.57
C GLU A 7 -23.42 51.71 10.97
N ARG A 8 -22.37 52.52 11.10
CA ARG A 8 -21.02 52.11 10.64
C ARG A 8 -20.49 50.93 11.44
N LEU A 9 -20.72 50.90 12.75
CA LEU A 9 -20.34 49.78 13.62
C LEU A 9 -21.12 48.53 13.30
N ARG A 10 -22.40 48.65 13.02
CA ARG A 10 -23.25 47.52 12.60
C ARG A 10 -22.83 46.94 11.25
N ARG A 11 -22.53 47.76 10.25
CA ARG A 11 -22.03 47.32 8.93
C ARG A 11 -20.66 46.61 9.05
N ARG A 12 -19.76 47.18 9.90
CA ARG A 12 -18.46 46.53 10.15
C ARG A 12 -18.62 45.15 10.80
N ARG A 13 -19.50 45.01 11.78
CA ARG A 13 -19.80 43.71 12.43
C ARG A 13 -20.37 42.69 11.44
N ILE A 14 -21.31 43.11 10.61
CA ILE A 14 -21.89 42.25 9.58
C ILE A 14 -20.82 41.84 8.56
N LEU A 15 -19.98 42.77 8.11
CA LEU A 15 -18.90 42.49 7.19
C LEU A 15 -17.90 41.50 7.79
N MET A 16 -17.47 41.71 9.04
CA MET A 16 -16.58 40.80 9.76
C MET A 16 -17.19 39.42 9.92
N PHE A 17 -18.47 39.33 10.22
CA PHE A 17 -19.21 38.06 10.31
C PHE A 17 -19.18 37.30 8.97
N TRP A 18 -19.47 37.97 7.86
CA TRP A 18 -19.47 37.35 6.53
C TRP A 18 -18.07 36.96 6.05
N ILE A 19 -17.02 37.67 6.48
CA ILE A 19 -15.63 37.33 6.19
C ILE A 19 -15.14 36.17 7.08
N SER A 20 -15.55 36.16 8.35
CA SER A 20 -15.11 35.09 9.29
C SER A 20 -15.84 33.77 9.08
N LEU A 21 -17.09 33.80 8.59
CA LEU A 21 -17.91 32.60 8.40
C LEU A 21 -17.25 31.53 7.53
N PRO A 22 -16.74 31.84 6.32
CA PRO A 22 -16.07 30.83 5.48
C PRO A 22 -14.79 30.30 6.13
N VAL A 23 -14.02 31.13 6.83
CA VAL A 23 -12.82 30.70 7.55
C VAL A 23 -13.17 29.72 8.66
N VAL A 24 -14.18 30.04 9.47
CA VAL A 24 -14.68 29.14 10.53
C VAL A 24 -15.18 27.83 9.94
N LEU A 25 -15.89 27.86 8.80
CA LEU A 25 -16.38 26.66 8.12
C LEU A 25 -15.22 25.77 7.66
N VAL A 26 -14.19 26.35 7.04
CA VAL A 26 -13.00 25.60 6.61
C VAL A 26 -12.28 24.96 7.81
N VAL A 27 -12.10 25.72 8.90
CA VAL A 27 -11.50 25.20 10.13
C VAL A 27 -12.33 24.06 10.72
N LEU A 28 -13.66 24.22 10.73
CA LEU A 28 -14.56 23.17 11.23
C LEU A 28 -14.47 21.88 10.40
N VAL A 29 -14.49 22.01 9.06
CA VAL A 29 -14.35 20.85 8.14
C VAL A 29 -12.99 20.17 8.36
N ALA A 30 -11.90 20.94 8.46
CA ALA A 30 -10.59 20.39 8.74
C ALA A 30 -10.54 19.67 10.10
N ALA A 31 -11.14 20.27 11.14
CA ALA A 31 -11.19 19.65 12.46
C ALA A 31 -11.98 18.33 12.45
N VAL A 32 -13.14 18.29 11.79
CA VAL A 32 -13.95 17.06 11.65
C VAL A 32 -13.15 16.00 10.89
N LYS A 33 -12.48 16.36 9.79
CA LYS A 33 -11.63 15.41 9.04
C LYS A 33 -10.51 14.86 9.91
N LEU A 34 -9.75 15.71 10.60
CA LEU A 34 -8.66 15.27 11.47
C LEU A 34 -9.15 14.35 12.60
N LEU A 35 -10.27 14.67 13.22
CA LEU A 35 -10.86 13.84 14.27
C LEU A 35 -11.39 12.49 13.74
N SER A 36 -11.71 12.38 12.46
CA SER A 36 -12.19 11.15 11.84
C SER A 36 -11.06 10.20 11.39
N LEU A 37 -9.81 10.66 11.31
CA LEU A 37 -8.71 9.83 10.78
C LEU A 37 -8.46 8.57 11.62
N ALA A 38 -8.31 8.72 12.94
CA ALA A 38 -8.01 7.59 13.81
C ALA A 38 -9.14 6.52 13.85
N PRO A 39 -10.41 6.87 14.03
CA PRO A 39 -11.49 5.88 13.99
C PRO A 39 -11.65 5.23 12.61
N THR A 40 -11.42 5.98 11.51
CA THR A 40 -11.47 5.39 10.16
C THR A 40 -10.30 4.42 9.92
N ALA A 41 -9.09 4.76 10.38
CA ALA A 41 -7.95 3.85 10.32
C ALA A 41 -8.22 2.56 11.12
N GLN A 42 -8.84 2.68 12.30
CA GLN A 42 -9.23 1.51 13.09
C GLN A 42 -10.23 0.62 12.35
N LEU A 43 -11.18 1.20 11.62
CA LEU A 43 -12.14 0.44 10.81
C LEU A 43 -11.43 -0.33 9.66
N ALA A 44 -10.37 0.23 9.07
CA ALA A 44 -9.57 -0.46 8.08
C ALA A 44 -8.87 -1.69 8.69
N ILE A 45 -8.26 -1.53 9.86
CA ILE A 45 -7.61 -2.60 10.61
C ILE A 45 -8.63 -3.68 10.99
N ASP A 46 -9.78 -3.29 11.54
CA ASP A 46 -10.84 -4.23 11.90
C ASP A 46 -11.38 -5.00 10.69
N ALA A 47 -11.46 -4.35 9.53
CA ALA A 47 -11.83 -5.02 8.29
C ALA A 47 -10.77 -6.05 7.87
N TYR A 48 -9.50 -5.69 7.95
CA TYR A 48 -8.37 -6.57 7.68
C TYR A 48 -8.37 -7.79 8.60
N ASP A 49 -8.48 -7.59 9.91
CA ASP A 49 -8.48 -8.64 10.92
C ASP A 49 -9.63 -9.64 10.76
N ASN A 50 -10.73 -9.18 10.18
CA ASN A 50 -11.89 -10.02 9.85
C ASN A 50 -11.82 -10.64 8.43
N GLY A 51 -10.69 -10.55 7.72
CA GLY A 51 -10.49 -11.10 6.39
C GLY A 51 -11.27 -10.38 5.27
N ARG A 52 -11.76 -9.17 5.55
CA ARG A 52 -12.48 -8.33 4.58
C ARG A 52 -11.48 -7.39 3.90
N PHE A 53 -10.57 -7.96 3.14
CA PHE A 53 -9.43 -7.24 2.58
C PHE A 53 -9.86 -6.12 1.63
N THR A 54 -10.79 -6.38 0.70
CA THR A 54 -11.35 -5.35 -0.19
C THR A 54 -11.93 -4.17 0.60
N SER A 55 -12.69 -4.42 1.67
CA SER A 55 -13.21 -3.34 2.52
C SER A 55 -12.10 -2.56 3.22
N SER A 56 -11.03 -3.24 3.65
CA SER A 56 -9.85 -2.60 4.23
C SER A 56 -9.13 -1.70 3.21
N GLN A 57 -9.01 -2.14 1.95
CA GLN A 57 -8.45 -1.37 0.85
C GLN A 57 -9.26 -0.08 0.62
N GLU A 58 -10.59 -0.18 0.47
CA GLU A 58 -11.47 0.97 0.24
C GLU A 58 -11.44 1.98 1.39
N ILE A 59 -11.48 1.50 2.64
CA ILE A 59 -11.40 2.37 3.82
C ILE A 59 -10.05 3.07 3.86
N SER A 60 -8.95 2.36 3.62
CA SER A 60 -7.59 2.92 3.58
C SER A 60 -7.44 3.95 2.46
N GLU A 61 -8.02 3.70 1.28
CA GLU A 61 -8.06 4.66 0.18
C GLU A 61 -8.75 5.97 0.58
N SER A 62 -9.87 5.89 1.32
CA SER A 62 -10.57 7.07 1.81
C SER A 62 -9.73 7.93 2.77
N LEU A 63 -8.70 7.35 3.38
CA LEU A 63 -7.75 8.03 4.27
C LEU A 63 -6.60 8.72 3.53
N LEU A 64 -6.38 8.44 2.24
CA LEU A 64 -5.34 9.10 1.45
C LEU A 64 -5.61 10.60 1.29
N GLU A 65 -6.88 10.98 1.23
CA GLU A 65 -7.24 12.38 1.08
C GLU A 65 -7.05 13.16 2.37
N LEU A 66 -6.21 14.20 2.32
CA LEU A 66 -5.98 15.15 3.42
C LEU A 66 -5.42 14.52 4.72
N ASN A 67 -4.80 13.36 4.66
CA ASN A 67 -4.06 12.84 5.80
C ASN A 67 -2.65 13.47 5.86
N VAL A 68 -2.56 14.56 6.61
CA VAL A 68 -1.29 15.29 6.81
C VAL A 68 -0.57 14.90 8.12
N VAL A 69 -1.20 14.08 8.96
CA VAL A 69 -0.66 13.70 10.27
C VAL A 69 0.21 12.45 10.15
N GLU A 70 -0.31 11.40 9.53
CA GLU A 70 0.39 10.14 9.28
C GLU A 70 0.19 9.73 7.81
N PRO A 71 0.81 10.44 6.88
CA PRO A 71 0.55 10.26 5.44
C PRO A 71 0.96 8.89 4.91
N TYR A 72 1.86 8.17 5.58
CA TYR A 72 2.28 6.81 5.21
C TYR A 72 1.26 5.73 5.57
N LEU A 73 0.47 5.94 6.64
CA LEU A 73 -0.37 4.91 7.25
C LEU A 73 -1.48 4.38 6.32
N PRO A 74 -2.19 5.22 5.54
CA PRO A 74 -3.16 4.70 4.57
C PRO A 74 -2.55 3.81 3.50
N TYR A 75 -1.38 4.16 2.98
CA TYR A 75 -0.64 3.32 2.04
C TYR A 75 -0.19 2.02 2.70
N PHE A 76 0.34 2.09 3.91
CA PHE A 76 0.74 0.90 4.67
C PHE A 76 -0.43 -0.07 4.88
N ASN A 77 -1.57 0.42 5.39
CA ASN A 77 -2.74 -0.43 5.64
C ASN A 77 -3.35 -0.97 4.33
N ARG A 78 -3.35 -0.19 3.25
CA ARG A 78 -3.85 -0.65 1.95
C ARG A 78 -2.90 -1.67 1.33
N GLY A 79 -1.60 -1.47 1.45
CA GLY A 79 -0.57 -2.43 1.06
C GLY A 79 -0.70 -3.77 1.78
N ASP A 80 -0.92 -3.75 3.11
CA ASP A 80 -1.20 -4.97 3.88
C ASP A 80 -2.45 -5.69 3.36
N ALA A 81 -3.52 -4.94 3.07
CA ALA A 81 -4.76 -5.51 2.57
C ALA A 81 -4.62 -6.08 1.15
N PHE A 82 -3.87 -5.42 0.26
CA PHE A 82 -3.52 -5.95 -1.05
C PHE A 82 -2.67 -7.22 -0.95
N ALA A 83 -1.63 -7.22 -0.11
CA ALA A 83 -0.76 -8.38 0.08
C ALA A 83 -1.53 -9.60 0.62
N ALA A 84 -2.47 -9.37 1.56
CA ALA A 84 -3.32 -10.42 2.11
C ALA A 84 -4.30 -10.98 1.06
N ASP A 85 -4.74 -10.15 0.13
CA ASP A 85 -5.62 -10.52 -0.99
C ASP A 85 -4.84 -11.02 -2.22
N GLN A 86 -3.52 -11.19 -2.07
CA GLN A 86 -2.58 -11.68 -3.10
C GLN A 86 -2.38 -10.74 -4.31
N TYR A 87 -2.73 -9.46 -4.16
CA TYR A 87 -2.43 -8.42 -5.14
C TYR A 87 -1.04 -7.83 -4.85
N TYR A 88 0.01 -8.59 -5.15
CA TYR A 88 1.37 -8.24 -4.73
C TYR A 88 1.93 -7.00 -5.43
N GLY A 89 1.64 -6.78 -6.72
CA GLY A 89 2.08 -5.58 -7.45
C GLY A 89 1.56 -4.29 -6.77
N PRO A 90 0.24 -4.09 -6.68
CA PRO A 90 -0.32 -2.95 -5.93
C PRO A 90 0.15 -2.85 -4.48
N ALA A 91 0.40 -3.98 -3.81
CA ALA A 91 0.91 -4.00 -2.44
C ALA A 91 2.33 -3.42 -2.34
N THR A 92 3.23 -3.81 -3.27
CA THR A 92 4.60 -3.29 -3.30
C THR A 92 4.63 -1.79 -3.60
N ASP A 93 3.82 -1.31 -4.56
CA ASP A 93 3.69 0.12 -4.86
C ASP A 93 3.26 0.93 -3.63
N ASP A 94 2.29 0.42 -2.87
CA ASP A 94 1.80 1.06 -1.66
C ASP A 94 2.84 1.05 -0.53
N PHE A 95 3.55 -0.07 -0.32
CA PHE A 95 4.61 -0.12 0.69
C PHE A 95 5.81 0.75 0.32
N GLU A 96 6.18 0.85 -0.95
CA GLU A 96 7.21 1.79 -1.40
C GLU A 96 6.81 3.24 -1.09
N LYS A 97 5.55 3.58 -1.38
CA LYS A 97 5.03 4.91 -1.04
C LYS A 97 4.94 5.14 0.45
N ALA A 98 4.55 4.13 1.23
CA ALA A 98 4.56 4.20 2.68
C ALA A 98 5.99 4.39 3.22
N LEU A 99 6.99 3.68 2.68
CA LEU A 99 8.38 3.80 3.08
C LEU A 99 8.95 5.20 2.83
N GLU A 100 8.59 5.81 1.71
CA GLU A 100 8.97 7.18 1.37
C GLU A 100 8.42 8.21 2.38
N LEU A 101 7.19 8.01 2.86
CA LEU A 101 6.45 8.94 3.71
C LEU A 101 6.58 8.63 5.21
N ALA A 102 7.05 7.45 5.57
CA ALA A 102 7.14 7.01 6.96
C ALA A 102 8.18 7.81 7.76
N PRO A 103 7.90 8.14 9.03
CA PRO A 103 8.91 8.67 9.94
C PRO A 103 9.94 7.57 10.27
N GLU A 104 11.14 7.99 10.66
CA GLU A 104 12.29 7.07 10.84
C GLU A 104 11.99 5.88 11.75
N ASP A 105 11.25 6.09 12.84
CA ASP A 105 10.88 5.06 13.79
C ASP A 105 9.87 4.02 13.26
N ARG A 106 9.29 4.26 12.07
CA ARG A 106 8.34 3.37 11.40
C ARG A 106 8.88 2.73 10.12
N LYS A 107 9.95 3.28 9.57
CA LYS A 107 10.53 2.77 8.30
C LYS A 107 10.90 1.30 8.35
N CYS A 108 11.43 0.82 9.48
CA CYS A 108 11.79 -0.58 9.59
C CYS A 108 10.58 -1.52 9.43
N ASP A 109 9.45 -1.18 10.05
CA ASP A 109 8.22 -1.98 9.92
C ASP A 109 7.71 -2.00 8.47
N VAL A 110 7.71 -0.84 7.82
CA VAL A 110 7.31 -0.73 6.40
C VAL A 110 8.25 -1.53 5.50
N ARG A 111 9.57 -1.43 5.72
CA ARG A 111 10.60 -2.15 4.98
C ARG A 111 10.43 -3.66 5.08
N LEU A 112 10.21 -4.18 6.28
CA LEU A 112 10.01 -5.60 6.51
C LEU A 112 8.75 -6.13 5.80
N ASN A 113 7.65 -5.35 5.80
CA ASN A 113 6.43 -5.72 5.08
C ASN A 113 6.62 -5.67 3.55
N LEU A 114 7.34 -4.67 3.04
CA LEU A 114 7.69 -4.59 1.62
C LEU A 114 8.53 -5.80 1.20
N ALA A 115 9.58 -6.13 1.94
CA ALA A 115 10.42 -7.29 1.66
C ALA A 115 9.61 -8.59 1.70
N LEU A 116 8.77 -8.78 2.73
CA LEU A 116 7.89 -9.95 2.83
C LEU A 116 6.91 -10.04 1.65
N THR A 117 6.45 -8.91 1.15
CA THR A 117 5.54 -8.89 -0.01
C THR A 117 6.24 -9.34 -1.28
N TRP A 118 7.46 -8.85 -1.56
CA TRP A 118 8.30 -9.32 -2.65
C TRP A 118 8.61 -10.82 -2.52
N GLU A 119 8.95 -11.27 -1.30
CA GLU A 119 9.19 -12.68 -1.01
C GLU A 119 7.98 -13.56 -1.34
N ARG A 120 6.79 -13.18 -0.89
CA ARG A 120 5.54 -13.93 -1.17
C ARG A 120 5.20 -13.94 -2.65
N PHE A 121 5.48 -12.84 -3.35
CA PHE A 121 5.31 -12.77 -4.78
C PHE A 121 6.25 -13.76 -5.49
N GLY A 122 7.50 -13.83 -5.06
CA GLY A 122 8.45 -14.85 -5.50
C GLY A 122 7.98 -16.28 -5.22
N ASP A 123 7.34 -16.53 -4.07
CA ASP A 123 6.79 -17.85 -3.73
C ASP A 123 5.70 -18.31 -4.73
N ILE A 124 4.89 -17.39 -5.24
CA ILE A 124 3.91 -17.71 -6.29
C ILE A 124 4.61 -18.11 -7.59
N TYR A 125 5.64 -17.39 -8.01
CA TYR A 125 6.42 -17.72 -9.19
C TYR A 125 7.14 -19.07 -9.04
N MET A 126 7.73 -19.29 -7.87
CA MET A 126 8.37 -20.55 -7.51
C MET A 126 7.41 -21.74 -7.60
N ALA A 127 6.21 -21.60 -7.02
CA ALA A 127 5.17 -22.64 -7.03
C ALA A 127 4.65 -22.97 -8.44
N ASN A 128 4.73 -22.00 -9.36
CA ASN A 128 4.32 -22.20 -10.76
C ASN A 128 5.48 -22.65 -11.67
N GLY A 129 6.69 -22.88 -11.13
CA GLY A 129 7.85 -23.32 -11.88
C GLY A 129 8.56 -22.21 -12.67
N PHE A 130 8.24 -20.94 -12.42
CA PHE A 130 8.88 -19.78 -13.05
C PHE A 130 10.10 -19.34 -12.25
N PHE A 131 11.10 -20.20 -12.18
CA PHE A 131 12.25 -20.03 -11.29
C PHE A 131 13.06 -18.78 -11.58
N GLN A 132 13.25 -18.40 -12.84
CA GLN A 132 13.91 -17.13 -13.18
C GLN A 132 13.16 -15.91 -12.64
N GLY A 133 11.84 -15.90 -12.75
CA GLY A 133 11.00 -14.85 -12.18
C GLY A 133 11.01 -14.84 -10.65
N ALA A 134 11.03 -16.02 -10.02
CA ALA A 134 11.15 -16.14 -8.57
C ALA A 134 12.46 -15.53 -8.06
N VAL A 135 13.60 -15.81 -8.72
CA VAL A 135 14.91 -15.21 -8.39
C VAL A 135 14.81 -13.68 -8.42
N LEU A 136 14.27 -13.09 -9.48
CA LEU A 136 14.15 -11.62 -9.60
C LEU A 136 13.32 -11.00 -8.46
N LEU A 137 12.26 -11.67 -8.04
CA LEU A 137 11.38 -11.19 -6.98
C LEU A 137 12.02 -11.36 -5.59
N TYR A 138 12.75 -12.45 -5.36
CA TYR A 138 13.52 -12.64 -4.15
C TYR A 138 14.71 -11.66 -4.08
N ASP A 139 15.37 -11.36 -5.20
CA ASP A 139 16.40 -10.33 -5.28
C ASP A 139 15.84 -8.94 -4.94
N ALA A 140 14.62 -8.63 -5.39
CA ALA A 140 13.94 -7.39 -5.00
C ALA A 140 13.68 -7.35 -3.49
N SER A 141 13.25 -8.46 -2.89
CA SER A 141 13.11 -8.60 -1.44
C SER A 141 14.45 -8.37 -0.72
N GLN A 142 15.52 -9.04 -1.18
CA GLN A 142 16.85 -8.90 -0.62
C GLN A 142 17.36 -7.45 -0.69
N ALA A 143 17.18 -6.79 -1.83
CA ALA A 143 17.59 -5.39 -2.02
C ALA A 143 16.87 -4.44 -1.03
N VAL A 144 15.61 -4.71 -0.72
CA VAL A 144 14.85 -3.96 0.29
C VAL A 144 15.43 -4.18 1.69
N LEU A 145 15.80 -5.41 2.05
CA LEU A 145 16.40 -5.74 3.34
C LEU A 145 17.81 -5.14 3.49
N ASP A 146 18.65 -5.22 2.45
CA ASP A 146 20.00 -4.68 2.42
C ASP A 146 20.05 -3.15 2.54
N ALA A 147 18.97 -2.48 2.12
CA ALA A 147 18.83 -1.05 2.26
C ALA A 147 18.39 -0.61 3.68
N ALA A 148 18.29 -1.53 4.66
CA ALA A 148 17.99 -1.20 6.05
C ALA A 148 19.12 -0.38 6.68
N GLY A 149 18.74 0.63 7.45
CA GLY A 149 19.63 1.52 8.14
C GLY A 149 19.39 1.53 9.66
N PRO A 150 19.80 2.60 10.35
CA PRO A 150 19.68 2.71 11.81
C PRO A 150 18.25 2.59 12.34
N GLU A 151 17.24 2.75 11.48
CA GLU A 151 15.83 2.55 11.82
C GLU A 151 15.52 1.12 12.24
N CYS A 152 16.38 0.15 11.86
CA CYS A 152 16.27 -1.26 12.22
C CYS A 152 17.23 -1.70 13.34
N ASP A 153 17.99 -0.79 13.97
CA ASP A 153 18.93 -1.09 15.05
C ASP A 153 18.31 -1.65 16.35
N PRO A 154 17.06 -1.35 16.74
CA PRO A 154 16.48 -1.99 17.91
C PRO A 154 16.58 -3.52 17.83
N PRO A 155 17.00 -4.22 18.91
CA PRO A 155 17.35 -5.65 18.87
C PRO A 155 16.27 -6.56 18.29
N GLU A 156 14.99 -6.25 18.56
CA GLU A 156 13.86 -7.00 18.02
C GLU A 156 13.72 -6.82 16.50
N LYS A 157 13.95 -5.61 16.01
CA LYS A 157 13.90 -5.30 14.57
C LYS A 157 15.09 -5.89 13.84
N GLN A 158 16.27 -5.81 14.45
CA GLN A 158 17.48 -6.40 13.90
C GLN A 158 17.36 -7.92 13.78
N GLN A 159 16.75 -8.58 14.77
CA GLN A 159 16.49 -10.01 14.68
C GLN A 159 15.52 -10.32 13.53
N GLN A 160 14.40 -9.60 13.40
CA GLN A 160 13.45 -9.79 12.30
C GLN A 160 14.11 -9.55 10.93
N LEU A 161 14.97 -8.54 10.81
CA LEU A 161 15.73 -8.25 9.60
C LEU A 161 16.65 -9.42 9.23
N ASN A 162 17.43 -9.91 10.19
CA ASN A 162 18.37 -11.02 9.98
C ASN A 162 17.63 -12.32 9.58
N ASP A 163 16.57 -12.66 10.31
CA ASP A 163 15.75 -13.85 10.02
C ASP A 163 15.11 -13.77 8.62
N SER A 164 14.69 -12.57 8.20
CA SER A 164 14.15 -12.36 6.86
C SER A 164 15.24 -12.45 5.79
N THR A 165 16.41 -11.87 6.04
CA THR A 165 17.57 -11.93 5.13
C THR A 165 18.01 -13.37 4.89
N GLU A 166 18.21 -14.15 5.95
CA GLU A 166 18.61 -15.56 5.83
C GLU A 166 17.58 -16.38 5.04
N ARG A 167 16.30 -16.18 5.32
CA ARG A 167 15.21 -16.88 4.64
C ARG A 167 15.14 -16.53 3.15
N VAL A 168 15.29 -15.27 2.79
CA VAL A 168 15.25 -14.81 1.39
C VAL A 168 16.48 -15.32 0.65
N GLN A 169 17.69 -15.26 1.23
CA GLN A 169 18.91 -15.82 0.63
C GLN A 169 18.75 -17.32 0.32
N GLN A 170 18.21 -18.09 1.25
CA GLN A 170 17.96 -19.50 1.01
C GLN A 170 16.98 -19.71 -0.16
N LYS A 171 15.94 -18.91 -0.28
CA LYS A 171 14.97 -19.00 -1.38
C LYS A 171 15.59 -18.61 -2.71
N ILE A 172 16.49 -17.65 -2.75
CA ILE A 172 17.28 -17.31 -3.95
C ILE A 172 18.11 -18.52 -4.40
N GLU A 173 18.89 -19.13 -3.50
CA GLU A 173 19.70 -20.30 -3.80
C GLU A 173 18.85 -21.47 -4.32
N ASP A 174 17.72 -21.75 -3.69
CA ASP A 174 16.80 -22.81 -4.12
C ASP A 174 16.23 -22.54 -5.51
N ALA A 175 15.82 -21.29 -5.78
CA ALA A 175 15.27 -20.89 -7.07
C ALA A 175 16.33 -20.93 -8.18
N GLU A 176 17.57 -20.51 -7.89
CA GLU A 176 18.71 -20.58 -8.81
C GLU A 176 19.04 -22.03 -9.18
N ASN A 177 19.13 -22.91 -8.18
CA ASN A 177 19.40 -24.32 -8.39
C ASN A 177 18.35 -24.98 -9.29
N LEU A 178 17.07 -24.64 -9.11
CA LEU A 178 15.98 -25.16 -9.92
C LEU A 178 15.94 -24.55 -11.33
N ARG A 179 16.26 -23.25 -11.46
CA ARG A 179 16.43 -22.58 -12.75
C ARG A 179 17.53 -23.25 -13.57
N ASP A 180 18.70 -23.48 -12.96
CA ASP A 180 19.86 -24.08 -13.64
C ASP A 180 19.60 -25.55 -14.01
N ALA A 181 18.83 -26.28 -13.20
CA ALA A 181 18.40 -27.62 -13.49
C ALA A 181 17.39 -27.70 -14.65
N GLN A 182 16.66 -26.62 -14.92
CA GLN A 182 15.73 -26.54 -16.06
C GLN A 182 16.38 -26.10 -17.36
N GLN A 183 17.56 -25.46 -17.31
CA GLN A 183 18.29 -25.11 -18.54
C GLN A 183 18.84 -26.39 -19.17
N PRO A 184 18.47 -26.74 -20.41
CA PRO A 184 19.13 -27.80 -21.14
C PRO A 184 20.60 -27.37 -21.35
N ASP A 185 21.52 -28.33 -21.23
CA ASP A 185 22.93 -28.15 -21.58
C ASP A 185 23.04 -27.38 -22.92
N GLU A 186 23.62 -26.17 -22.90
CA GLU A 186 23.72 -25.31 -24.08
C GLU A 186 24.59 -25.96 -25.17
N GLY A 187 23.96 -26.79 -25.99
CA GLY A 187 24.40 -27.06 -27.34
C GLY A 187 23.68 -26.10 -28.28
N ASP A 188 24.36 -25.06 -28.73
CA ASP A 188 24.04 -24.17 -29.88
C ASP A 188 22.56 -24.08 -30.29
N GLY A 189 21.72 -23.36 -29.55
CA GLY A 189 20.32 -23.11 -29.89
C GLY A 189 19.86 -21.74 -29.37
N GLU A 190 19.26 -20.96 -30.25
CA GLU A 190 18.82 -19.58 -30.15
C GLU A 190 18.41 -19.07 -28.76
N PRO A 191 18.84 -17.84 -28.36
CA PRO A 191 18.34 -17.22 -27.14
C PRO A 191 16.88 -16.86 -27.34
N ASN A 192 16.02 -17.21 -26.35
CA ASN A 192 14.79 -16.43 -26.27
C ASN A 192 13.41 -17.09 -26.13
N SER A 193 13.27 -18.27 -25.57
CA SER A 193 11.90 -18.68 -25.20
C SER A 193 11.51 -18.32 -23.77
N GLN A 194 12.50 -18.20 -22.86
CA GLN A 194 12.24 -17.93 -21.43
C GLN A 194 12.06 -16.44 -21.13
N ASP A 195 12.87 -15.57 -21.73
CA ASP A 195 12.70 -14.11 -21.56
C ASP A 195 11.39 -13.61 -22.19
N GLN A 196 10.96 -14.21 -23.31
CA GLN A 196 9.65 -13.92 -23.90
C GLN A 196 8.51 -14.46 -23.02
N GLN A 197 8.66 -15.64 -22.43
CA GLN A 197 7.66 -16.18 -21.51
C GLN A 197 7.55 -15.36 -20.22
N LEU A 198 8.68 -14.85 -19.71
CA LEU A 198 8.69 -13.97 -18.54
C LEU A 198 7.98 -12.64 -18.83
N GLN A 199 8.24 -12.08 -20.02
CA GLN A 199 7.62 -10.85 -20.48
C GLN A 199 6.12 -11.04 -20.72
N ASP A 200 5.73 -12.15 -21.35
CA ASP A 200 4.34 -12.51 -21.56
C ASP A 200 3.58 -12.74 -20.24
N LEU A 201 4.25 -13.28 -19.22
CA LEU A 201 3.69 -13.47 -17.87
C LEU A 201 3.54 -12.17 -17.10
N GLN A 202 4.51 -11.25 -17.18
CA GLN A 202 4.40 -9.92 -16.61
C GLN A 202 3.26 -9.14 -17.27
N ASP A 203 3.12 -9.26 -18.60
CA ASP A 203 2.04 -8.63 -19.35
C ASP A 203 0.67 -9.25 -19.01
N GLN A 204 0.59 -10.58 -18.85
CA GLN A 204 -0.64 -11.26 -18.42
C GLN A 204 -1.02 -10.88 -16.98
N GLN A 205 -0.06 -10.74 -16.09
CA GLN A 205 -0.31 -10.33 -14.71
C GLN A 205 -0.73 -8.87 -14.65
N GLY A 206 -0.07 -8.00 -15.41
CA GLY A 206 -0.49 -6.60 -15.54
C GLY A 206 -1.90 -6.46 -16.13
N GLN A 207 -2.29 -7.33 -17.08
CA GLN A 207 -3.64 -7.37 -17.63
C GLN A 207 -4.65 -7.91 -16.61
N ALA A 208 -4.32 -8.96 -15.86
CA ALA A 208 -5.17 -9.52 -14.82
C ALA A 208 -5.39 -8.53 -13.66
N ASP A 209 -4.36 -7.77 -13.29
CA ASP A 209 -4.46 -6.72 -12.27
C ASP A 209 -5.28 -5.53 -12.77
N GLN A 210 -5.18 -5.20 -14.07
CA GLN A 210 -5.99 -4.18 -14.71
C GLN A 210 -7.46 -4.62 -14.85
N GLU A 211 -7.71 -5.87 -15.28
CA GLU A 211 -9.06 -6.43 -15.40
C GLU A 211 -9.76 -6.49 -14.04
N LYS A 212 -9.04 -6.86 -12.98
CA LYS A 212 -9.56 -6.85 -11.60
C LYS A 212 -9.78 -5.42 -11.08
N ALA A 213 -8.93 -4.46 -11.43
CA ALA A 213 -9.12 -3.06 -11.09
C ALA A 213 -10.33 -2.47 -11.83
N ASP A 214 -10.55 -2.86 -13.09
CA ASP A 214 -11.70 -2.44 -13.88
C ASP A 214 -13.00 -3.09 -13.37
N GLU A 215 -12.97 -4.39 -13.01
CA GLU A 215 -14.10 -5.09 -12.38
C GLU A 215 -14.48 -4.46 -11.04
N GLN A 216 -13.49 -4.07 -10.22
CA GLN A 216 -13.73 -3.31 -8.98
C GLN A 216 -14.24 -1.89 -9.24
N ALA A 217 -13.87 -1.27 -10.38
CA ALA A 217 -14.37 0.05 -10.77
C ALA A 217 -15.81 -0.03 -11.29
N GLU A 218 -16.16 -1.10 -12.02
CA GLU A 218 -17.53 -1.36 -12.47
C GLU A 218 -18.46 -1.72 -11.31
N ASP A 219 -18.02 -2.53 -10.35
CA ASP A 219 -18.75 -2.81 -9.11
C ASP A 219 -18.99 -1.52 -8.31
N ARG A 220 -18.02 -0.61 -8.24
CA ARG A 220 -18.20 0.72 -7.64
C ARG A 220 -19.23 1.57 -8.38
N GLY A 221 -19.32 1.45 -9.70
CA GLY A 221 -20.31 2.16 -10.53
C GLY A 221 -21.73 1.63 -10.38
N ASN A 222 -21.90 0.37 -9.98
CA ASN A 222 -23.19 -0.30 -9.87
C ASN A 222 -23.80 -0.30 -8.44
N TRP A 223 -23.12 0.30 -7.45
CA TRP A 223 -23.58 0.41 -6.05
C TRP A 223 -24.65 1.50 -5.81
N GLY A 224 -25.40 1.86 -6.83
CA GLY A 224 -26.62 2.66 -6.72
C GLY A 224 -27.81 1.79 -6.31
N GLY A 225 -27.88 1.31 -5.06
CA GLY A 225 -29.15 0.84 -4.54
C GLY A 225 -29.21 -0.46 -3.75
N PHE A 226 -28.20 -0.84 -2.97
CA PHE A 226 -28.39 -1.84 -1.91
C PHE A 226 -28.06 -1.24 -0.54
N SER A 227 -29.12 -1.01 0.26
CA SER A 227 -28.97 -0.77 1.69
C SER A 227 -28.50 -2.07 2.35
N VAL A 228 -27.22 -2.16 2.64
CA VAL A 228 -26.72 -3.21 3.53
C VAL A 228 -27.21 -2.86 4.93
N GLU A 229 -28.12 -3.66 5.48
CA GLU A 229 -28.42 -3.64 6.91
C GLU A 229 -27.13 -3.87 7.66
N LYS A 230 -26.73 -2.88 8.46
CA LYS A 230 -25.56 -2.97 9.32
C LYS A 230 -25.83 -3.97 10.42
N PRO A 231 -25.02 -5.03 10.58
CA PRO A 231 -25.13 -5.91 11.75
C PRO A 231 -24.38 -5.28 12.91
N TRP A 232 -25.11 -4.51 13.69
CA TRP A 232 -24.90 -4.25 15.13
C TRP A 232 -26.16 -3.78 15.77
#